data_4cdabd74d025ffb85582e06d01fececf
#
_entry.id   4cdabd74d025ffb85582e06d01fececf
#
_cell.length_a   1.000
_cell.length_b   1.000
_cell.length_c   1.000
_cell.angle_alpha   90.00
_cell.angle_beta   90.00
_cell.angle_gamma   90.00
#
_symmetry.space_group_name_H-M   'P 1'
#
loop_
_entity.id
_entity.type
_entity.pdbx_description
1 polymer ?
#
loop_
_entity_poly.entity_id
_entity_poly.type
_entity_poly.pdbx_seq_one_letter_code
_entity_poly.pdbx_strand_id
1 'polypeptide(L)'
;TQLYTDTNGKTQNLTRNFTVQQIVNLAPTANIGVLQKELTLTAAQMLALNGGGEINIIPAAGAGQLISILNMAMFLDYGGTVYNFVTTGLSDSVSFKLGAVSTFHTLATSTELNITQDRYTVFDFPNNDEMVYEPNTAFTLTASSGVTVSQGDSPIKLSVLYRIVNFT
;
A
#
# COMPACT_ATOMS: atom_id res chain seq x y z
N THR A 1 25.63 24.52 -12.70
CA THR A 1 26.40 24.85 -13.92
C THR A 1 27.86 24.53 -13.62
N GLN A 2 28.45 23.57 -14.31
CA GLN A 2 29.87 23.26 -14.16
C GLN A 2 30.65 24.01 -15.26
N LEU A 3 31.59 24.84 -14.84
CA LEU A 3 32.48 25.55 -15.75
C LEU A 3 33.63 24.63 -16.15
N TYR A 4 33.86 24.44 -17.44
CA TYR A 4 35.01 23.74 -17.99
C TYR A 4 35.92 24.75 -18.67
N THR A 5 37.20 24.71 -18.34
CA THR A 5 38.20 25.51 -19.03
C THR A 5 38.95 24.61 -20.02
N ASP A 6 38.90 24.91 -21.28
CA ASP A 6 39.61 24.15 -22.31
C ASP A 6 41.14 24.37 -22.26
N THR A 7 41.89 23.63 -23.05
CA THR A 7 43.35 23.70 -23.09
C THR A 7 43.88 25.06 -23.56
N ASN A 8 43.03 25.94 -24.11
CA ASN A 8 43.31 27.30 -24.53
C ASN A 8 42.92 28.35 -23.51
N GLY A 9 42.52 27.94 -22.30
CA GLY A 9 42.13 28.84 -21.23
C GLY A 9 40.74 29.45 -21.34
N LYS A 10 39.93 29.01 -22.31
CA LYS A 10 38.59 29.51 -22.52
C LYS A 10 37.58 28.74 -21.63
N THR A 11 36.92 29.49 -20.76
CA THR A 11 35.86 28.92 -19.89
C THR A 11 34.56 28.79 -20.69
N GLN A 12 34.00 27.60 -20.73
CA GLN A 12 32.72 27.29 -21.36
C GLN A 12 31.73 26.74 -20.38
N ASN A 13 30.47 27.09 -20.56
CA ASN A 13 29.35 26.45 -19.83
C ASN A 13 29.08 25.09 -20.48
N LEU A 14 29.37 24.02 -19.75
CA LEU A 14 28.95 22.69 -20.15
C LEU A 14 27.46 22.51 -19.76
N THR A 15 26.59 22.71 -20.76
CA THR A 15 25.22 22.23 -20.65
C THR A 15 25.22 20.73 -20.89
N ARG A 16 25.12 19.93 -19.85
CA ARG A 16 24.95 18.48 -19.99
C ARG A 16 23.47 18.17 -20.11
N ASN A 17 23.10 17.59 -21.24
CA ASN A 17 21.79 16.96 -21.37
C ASN A 17 21.85 15.62 -20.64
N PHE A 18 21.14 15.51 -19.53
CA PHE A 18 20.97 14.24 -18.84
C PHE A 18 19.78 13.50 -19.42
N THR A 19 19.94 12.22 -19.67
CA THR A 19 18.78 11.36 -19.91
C THR A 19 17.96 11.23 -18.62
N VAL A 20 16.68 10.90 -18.76
CA VAL A 20 15.81 10.64 -17.59
C VAL A 20 16.45 9.60 -16.66
N GLN A 21 17.09 8.56 -17.22
CA GLN A 21 17.79 7.53 -16.44
C GLN A 21 19.02 8.07 -15.70
N GLN A 22 19.76 9.01 -16.28
CA GLN A 22 20.89 9.64 -15.59
C GLN A 22 20.45 10.54 -14.45
N ILE A 23 19.30 11.22 -14.61
CA ILE A 23 18.70 12.02 -13.54
C ILE A 23 18.22 11.11 -12.42
N VAL A 24 17.58 10.00 -12.75
CA VAL A 24 17.13 8.99 -11.76
C VAL A 24 18.32 8.40 -11.00
N ASN A 25 19.44 8.14 -11.69
CA ASN A 25 20.65 7.60 -11.06
C ASN A 25 21.43 8.63 -10.22
N LEU A 26 21.20 9.94 -10.46
CA LEU A 26 21.76 11.03 -9.64
C LEU A 26 20.89 11.35 -8.44
N ALA A 27 19.61 10.93 -8.46
CA ALA A 27 18.80 10.98 -7.25
C ALA A 27 19.49 10.09 -6.20
N PRO A 28 19.79 10.64 -5.02
CA PRO A 28 20.38 9.82 -3.97
C PRO A 28 19.49 8.60 -3.75
N THR A 29 20.09 7.43 -3.66
CA THR A 29 19.43 6.14 -3.39
C THR A 29 18.74 6.10 -2.02
N ALA A 30 18.78 7.18 -1.28
CA ALA A 30 18.01 7.40 -0.06
C ALA A 30 16.56 7.68 -0.43
N ASN A 31 15.80 6.64 -0.67
CA ASN A 31 14.35 6.46 -0.54
C ASN A 31 13.46 7.72 -0.36
N ILE A 32 13.63 8.75 -1.21
CA ILE A 32 12.77 9.94 -1.22
C ILE A 32 11.60 9.74 -2.20
N GLY A 33 11.58 8.62 -2.92
CA GLY A 33 10.56 8.34 -3.91
C GLY A 33 9.25 7.89 -3.27
N VAL A 34 8.16 8.59 -3.58
CA VAL A 34 6.82 8.04 -3.39
C VAL A 34 6.62 6.96 -4.45
N LEU A 35 6.27 5.78 -3.99
CA LEU A 35 5.94 4.63 -4.81
C LEU A 35 4.42 4.49 -4.86
N GLN A 36 3.92 3.96 -5.96
CA GLN A 36 2.51 3.61 -6.11
C GLN A 36 2.37 2.13 -6.42
N LYS A 37 1.44 1.49 -5.73
CA LYS A 37 1.00 0.12 -6.00
C LYS A 37 -0.46 0.13 -6.36
N GLU A 38 -0.77 -0.33 -7.57
CA GLU A 38 -2.13 -0.61 -8.01
C GLU A 38 -2.30 -2.11 -8.11
N LEU A 39 -3.41 -2.62 -7.60
CA LEU A 39 -3.76 -4.03 -7.71
C LEU A 39 -5.26 -4.22 -7.65
N THR A 40 -5.70 -5.34 -8.21
CA THR A 40 -7.09 -5.79 -8.10
C THR A 40 -7.14 -7.07 -7.28
N LEU A 41 -7.87 -7.04 -6.18
CA LEU A 41 -8.21 -8.22 -5.42
C LEU A 41 -9.44 -8.86 -6.08
N THR A 42 -9.27 -10.09 -6.51
CA THR A 42 -10.38 -10.86 -7.11
C THR A 42 -11.37 -11.31 -6.04
N ALA A 43 -12.59 -11.61 -6.44
CA ALA A 43 -13.60 -12.18 -5.54
C ALA A 43 -13.08 -13.45 -4.84
N ALA A 44 -12.35 -14.31 -5.55
CA ALA A 44 -11.77 -15.52 -4.97
C ALA A 44 -10.74 -15.21 -3.86
N GLN A 45 -9.92 -14.18 -4.03
CA GLN A 45 -9.00 -13.73 -2.98
C GLN A 45 -9.73 -13.15 -1.77
N MET A 46 -10.81 -12.40 -2.00
CA MET A 46 -11.64 -11.88 -0.90
C MET A 46 -12.34 -13.00 -0.13
N LEU A 47 -12.85 -14.03 -0.82
CA LEU A 47 -13.42 -15.20 -0.18
C LEU A 47 -12.38 -16.03 0.60
N ALA A 48 -11.11 -16.00 0.18
CA ALA A 48 -10.01 -16.67 0.88
C ALA A 48 -9.64 -16.01 2.24
N LEU A 49 -10.19 -14.82 2.55
CA LEU A 49 -10.08 -14.22 3.88
C LEU A 49 -10.87 -14.99 4.94
N ASN A 50 -11.75 -15.90 4.54
CA ASN A 50 -12.55 -16.72 5.46
C ASN A 50 -11.67 -17.47 6.46
N GLY A 51 -12.00 -17.37 7.75
CA GLY A 51 -11.31 -18.09 8.82
C GLY A 51 -9.89 -17.62 9.15
N GLY A 52 -9.56 -16.35 8.90
CA GLY A 52 -8.26 -15.78 9.24
C GLY A 52 -7.27 -15.72 8.06
N GLY A 53 -7.80 -15.60 6.85
CA GLY A 53 -6.99 -15.43 5.64
C GLY A 53 -6.23 -14.10 5.57
N GLU A 54 -5.18 -14.07 4.75
CA GLU A 54 -4.34 -12.91 4.51
C GLU A 54 -4.05 -12.73 3.02
N ILE A 55 -4.07 -11.49 2.55
CA ILE A 55 -3.69 -11.10 1.19
C ILE A 55 -2.54 -10.12 1.26
N ASN A 56 -1.42 -10.46 0.65
CA ASN A 56 -0.26 -9.59 0.57
C ASN A 56 -0.48 -8.49 -0.49
N ILE A 57 -0.46 -7.22 -0.08
CA ILE A 57 -0.64 -6.04 -0.94
C ILE A 57 0.71 -5.49 -1.37
N ILE A 58 1.61 -5.24 -0.41
CA ILE A 58 2.99 -4.81 -0.66
C ILE A 58 3.91 -5.78 0.08
N PRO A 59 4.79 -6.50 -0.63
CA PRO A 59 5.73 -7.41 0.02
C PRO A 59 6.68 -6.66 0.96
N ALA A 60 7.24 -7.38 1.93
CA ALA A 60 8.23 -6.84 2.85
C ALA A 60 9.40 -6.18 2.12
N ALA A 61 9.81 -5.01 2.60
CA ALA A 61 10.81 -4.18 1.92
C ALA A 61 12.26 -4.68 2.07
N GLY A 62 12.52 -5.50 3.09
CA GLY A 62 13.84 -6.03 3.40
C GLY A 62 14.34 -5.68 4.80
N ALA A 63 15.43 -6.29 5.21
CA ALA A 63 16.01 -6.06 6.53
C ALA A 63 16.38 -4.58 6.72
N GLY A 64 16.06 -4.02 7.90
CA GLY A 64 16.29 -2.61 8.22
C GLY A 64 15.42 -1.61 7.47
N GLN A 65 14.45 -2.08 6.69
CA GLN A 65 13.55 -1.25 5.90
C GLN A 65 12.11 -1.34 6.42
N LEU A 66 11.41 -0.21 6.35
CA LEU A 66 10.00 -0.09 6.71
C LEU A 66 9.19 0.43 5.52
N ILE A 67 8.01 -0.12 5.33
CA ILE A 67 6.99 0.45 4.43
C ILE A 67 6.24 1.56 5.19
N SER A 68 6.28 2.78 4.67
CA SER A 68 5.49 3.90 5.19
C SER A 68 4.36 4.18 4.23
N ILE A 69 3.12 3.87 4.61
CA ILE A 69 1.93 4.16 3.81
C ILE A 69 1.60 5.64 3.93
N LEU A 70 1.39 6.29 2.79
CA LEU A 70 1.08 7.73 2.71
C LEU A 70 -0.40 7.97 2.46
N ASN A 71 -1.00 7.16 1.60
CA ASN A 71 -2.41 7.25 1.25
C ASN A 71 -2.87 5.92 0.65
N MET A 72 -4.15 5.62 0.78
CA MET A 72 -4.75 4.47 0.11
C MET A 72 -6.17 4.82 -0.36
N ALA A 73 -6.50 4.35 -1.56
CA ALA A 73 -7.85 4.40 -2.09
C ALA A 73 -8.31 2.98 -2.45
N MET A 74 -9.57 2.71 -2.20
CA MET A 74 -10.23 1.45 -2.51
C MET A 74 -11.45 1.72 -3.37
N PHE A 75 -11.61 0.96 -4.44
CA PHE A 75 -12.83 0.94 -5.24
C PHE A 75 -13.38 -0.49 -5.27
N LEU A 76 -14.56 -0.67 -4.69
CA LEU A 76 -15.33 -1.91 -4.81
C LEU A 76 -16.19 -1.79 -6.07
N ASP A 77 -15.96 -2.71 -7.02
CA ASP A 77 -16.65 -2.81 -8.30
C ASP A 77 -17.75 -3.86 -8.13
N TYR A 78 -19.00 -3.41 -7.93
CA TYR A 78 -20.08 -4.29 -7.55
C TYR A 78 -20.48 -5.26 -8.67
N GLY A 79 -20.29 -6.56 -8.44
CA GLY A 79 -20.51 -7.62 -9.42
C GLY A 79 -21.94 -8.18 -9.48
N GLY A 80 -22.77 -7.87 -8.47
CA GLY A 80 -24.15 -8.37 -8.38
C GLY A 80 -24.44 -9.14 -7.09
N THR A 81 -23.44 -9.73 -6.45
CA THR A 81 -23.57 -10.44 -5.18
C THR A 81 -22.71 -9.76 -4.12
N VAL A 82 -23.33 -9.27 -3.06
CA VAL A 82 -22.62 -8.65 -1.94
C VAL A 82 -21.76 -9.68 -1.20
N TYR A 83 -20.66 -9.21 -0.63
CA TYR A 83 -19.93 -10.01 0.34
C TYR A 83 -20.76 -10.17 1.62
N ASN A 84 -20.81 -11.39 2.13
CA ASN A 84 -21.38 -11.64 3.43
C ASN A 84 -20.25 -11.91 4.44
N PHE A 85 -19.81 -10.85 5.11
CA PHE A 85 -18.86 -10.92 6.21
C PHE A 85 -19.61 -11.02 7.52
N VAL A 86 -19.36 -12.09 8.25
CA VAL A 86 -19.92 -12.33 9.58
C VAL A 86 -18.76 -12.45 10.57
N THR A 87 -18.85 -11.74 11.68
CA THR A 87 -17.90 -11.81 12.78
C THR A 87 -18.52 -12.57 13.94
N THR A 88 -17.79 -13.46 14.58
CA THR A 88 -18.27 -14.26 15.72
C THR A 88 -17.95 -13.61 17.06
N GLY A 89 -16.95 -12.74 17.12
CA GLY A 89 -16.52 -12.02 18.31
C GLY A 89 -16.47 -10.52 18.12
N LEU A 90 -16.47 -9.76 19.22
CA LEU A 90 -16.39 -8.29 19.21
C LEU A 90 -15.04 -7.76 18.68
N SER A 91 -14.00 -8.58 18.73
CA SER A 91 -12.65 -8.24 18.23
C SER A 91 -12.38 -8.74 16.82
N ASP A 92 -13.33 -9.46 16.21
CA ASP A 92 -13.16 -9.99 14.88
C ASP A 92 -13.30 -8.88 13.83
N SER A 93 -12.34 -8.83 12.92
CA SER A 93 -12.26 -7.74 11.93
C SER A 93 -11.55 -8.17 10.64
N VAL A 94 -11.80 -7.41 9.59
CA VAL A 94 -10.99 -7.38 8.38
C VAL A 94 -10.22 -6.07 8.39
N SER A 95 -8.91 -6.12 8.28
CA SER A 95 -8.08 -4.94 8.49
C SER A 95 -6.90 -4.88 7.54
N PHE A 96 -6.55 -3.67 7.12
CA PHE A 96 -5.24 -3.40 6.52
C PHE A 96 -4.20 -3.30 7.63
N LYS A 97 -3.13 -4.09 7.51
CA LYS A 97 -2.07 -4.18 8.52
C LYS A 97 -0.69 -4.05 7.93
N LEU A 98 0.23 -3.52 8.73
CA LEU A 98 1.67 -3.61 8.50
C LEU A 98 2.25 -4.48 9.59
N GLY A 99 2.67 -5.70 9.24
CA GLY A 99 3.09 -6.69 10.22
C GLY A 99 1.98 -7.19 11.14
N ALA A 100 2.36 -7.71 12.30
CA ALA A 100 1.44 -8.31 13.24
C ALA A 100 0.73 -7.29 14.15
N VAL A 101 1.37 -6.16 14.42
CA VAL A 101 0.96 -5.22 15.48
C VAL A 101 0.27 -3.97 14.93
N SER A 102 0.73 -3.44 13.79
CA SER A 102 0.24 -2.16 13.29
C SER A 102 -0.98 -2.32 12.39
N THR A 103 -2.16 -1.94 12.89
CA THR A 103 -3.40 -1.86 12.11
C THR A 103 -3.58 -0.46 11.54
N PHE A 104 -3.62 -0.36 10.21
CA PHE A 104 -3.85 0.91 9.51
C PHE A 104 -5.31 1.30 9.49
N HIS A 105 -6.14 0.36 9.10
CA HIS A 105 -7.57 0.59 9.00
C HIS A 105 -8.31 -0.72 9.18
N THR A 106 -9.36 -0.68 10.01
CA THR A 106 -10.31 -1.78 10.14
C THR A 106 -11.51 -1.50 9.28
N LEU A 107 -11.77 -2.37 8.31
CA LEU A 107 -12.89 -2.22 7.40
C LEU A 107 -14.22 -2.40 8.12
N ALA A 108 -15.09 -1.42 7.96
CA ALA A 108 -16.48 -1.53 8.39
C ALA A 108 -17.24 -2.40 7.37
N THR A 109 -17.27 -3.72 7.61
CA THR A 109 -17.77 -4.71 6.63
C THR A 109 -19.18 -4.40 6.13
N SER A 110 -20.05 -3.88 6.97
CA SER A 110 -21.43 -3.53 6.61
C SER A 110 -21.55 -2.30 5.68
N THR A 111 -20.57 -1.39 5.72
CA THR A 111 -20.63 -0.13 4.96
C THR A 111 -19.59 -0.02 3.86
N GLU A 112 -18.56 -0.86 3.89
CA GLU A 112 -17.47 -0.82 2.93
C GLU A 112 -17.40 -2.05 2.03
N LEU A 113 -17.92 -3.20 2.48
CA LEU A 113 -17.86 -4.46 1.75
C LEU A 113 -19.23 -5.06 1.45
N ASN A 114 -20.19 -5.03 2.38
CA ASN A 114 -21.56 -5.58 2.20
C ASN A 114 -22.47 -4.54 1.57
N ILE A 115 -22.13 -4.06 0.39
CA ILE A 115 -22.86 -2.99 -0.32
C ILE A 115 -23.30 -3.46 -1.70
N THR A 116 -24.44 -2.92 -2.16
CA THR A 116 -25.11 -3.30 -3.41
C THR A 116 -24.86 -2.32 -4.56
N GLN A 117 -23.77 -1.59 -4.51
CA GLN A 117 -23.36 -0.61 -5.53
C GLN A 117 -21.86 -0.42 -5.52
N ASP A 118 -21.35 0.17 -6.59
CA ASP A 118 -19.96 0.61 -6.66
C ASP A 118 -19.64 1.57 -5.53
N ARG A 119 -18.46 1.39 -4.92
CA ARG A 119 -18.03 2.25 -3.84
C ARG A 119 -16.57 2.64 -3.95
N TYR A 120 -16.33 3.94 -3.88
CA TYR A 120 -15.00 4.51 -3.77
C TYR A 120 -14.78 5.03 -2.33
N THR A 121 -13.69 4.60 -1.71
CA THR A 121 -13.29 5.00 -0.37
C THR A 121 -11.85 5.45 -0.38
N VAL A 122 -11.57 6.61 0.21
CA VAL A 122 -10.21 7.08 0.48
C VAL A 122 -9.96 6.91 1.97
N PHE A 123 -8.84 6.31 2.30
CA PHE A 123 -8.44 6.12 3.68
C PHE A 123 -7.44 7.21 4.05
N ASP A 124 -7.87 8.10 4.94
CA ASP A 124 -6.99 9.06 5.58
C ASP A 124 -6.32 8.38 6.78
N PHE A 125 -5.01 8.28 6.72
CA PHE A 125 -4.26 7.72 7.85
C PHE A 125 -4.04 8.83 8.89
N PRO A 126 -4.39 8.59 10.16
CA PRO A 126 -4.17 9.57 11.20
C PRO A 126 -2.67 9.86 11.31
N ASN A 127 -2.32 11.14 11.24
CA ASN A 127 -0.93 11.62 11.22
C ASN A 127 -0.18 11.44 12.56
N ASN A 128 -0.80 10.88 13.59
CA ASN A 128 -0.30 10.89 14.97
C ASN A 128 -0.35 9.55 15.70
N ASP A 129 -0.70 8.45 15.05
CA ASP A 129 -0.64 7.16 15.71
C ASP A 129 0.81 6.70 15.74
N GLU A 130 1.31 6.43 16.95
CA GLU A 130 2.59 5.76 17.14
C GLU A 130 2.50 4.38 16.50
N MET A 131 3.13 4.24 15.35
CA MET A 131 3.27 2.95 14.70
C MET A 131 4.44 2.20 15.33
N VAL A 132 4.20 0.97 15.72
CA VAL A 132 5.29 0.10 16.15
C VAL A 132 6.23 -0.14 14.99
N TYR A 133 7.52 0.10 15.20
CA TYR A 133 8.54 -0.18 14.21
C TYR A 133 8.69 -1.68 14.01
N GLU A 134 8.19 -2.16 12.87
CA GLU A 134 8.34 -3.54 12.44
C GLU A 134 9.07 -3.59 11.09
N PRO A 135 10.42 -3.64 11.08
CA PRO A 135 11.17 -3.70 9.83
C PRO A 135 10.93 -5.03 9.12
N ASN A 136 11.07 -5.02 7.80
CA ASN A 136 10.92 -6.20 6.96
C ASN A 136 9.55 -6.88 7.08
N THR A 137 8.50 -6.09 7.22
CA THR A 137 7.11 -6.57 7.23
C THR A 137 6.36 -6.19 5.98
N ALA A 138 5.40 -7.02 5.59
CA ALA A 138 4.52 -6.76 4.45
C ALA A 138 3.33 -5.88 4.87
N PHE A 139 2.78 -5.14 3.91
CA PHE A 139 1.46 -4.52 4.05
C PHE A 139 0.40 -5.47 3.49
N THR A 140 -0.57 -5.84 4.32
CA THR A 140 -1.52 -6.91 4.04
C THR A 140 -2.97 -6.50 4.31
N LEU A 141 -3.91 -7.18 3.67
CA LEU A 141 -5.30 -7.24 4.09
C LEU A 141 -5.51 -8.57 4.81
N THR A 142 -5.89 -8.50 6.07
CA THR A 142 -5.96 -9.68 6.96
C THR A 142 -7.32 -9.75 7.62
N ALA A 143 -7.89 -10.93 7.72
CA ALA A 143 -9.06 -11.20 8.54
C ALA A 143 -8.65 -11.94 9.83
N SER A 144 -9.38 -11.70 10.93
CA SER A 144 -9.23 -12.52 12.13
C SER A 144 -9.89 -13.89 11.93
N SER A 145 -9.50 -14.87 12.75
CA SER A 145 -9.97 -16.26 12.63
C SER A 145 -11.49 -16.42 12.82
N GLY A 146 -12.14 -15.49 13.52
CA GLY A 146 -13.59 -15.46 13.72
C GLY A 146 -14.38 -14.82 12.56
N VAL A 147 -13.70 -14.35 11.50
CA VAL A 147 -14.37 -13.81 10.33
C VAL A 147 -14.79 -14.94 9.39
N THR A 148 -16.07 -14.97 9.04
CA THR A 148 -16.61 -15.85 8.00
C THR A 148 -16.95 -15.04 6.77
N VAL A 149 -16.48 -15.46 5.60
CA VAL A 149 -16.83 -14.89 4.29
C VAL A 149 -17.47 -15.98 3.45
N SER A 150 -18.77 -15.90 3.21
CA SER A 150 -19.53 -17.01 2.60
C SER A 150 -19.90 -16.80 1.15
N GLN A 151 -19.92 -15.57 0.67
CA GLN A 151 -20.28 -15.21 -0.71
C GLN A 151 -19.74 -13.84 -1.10
N GLY A 152 -19.83 -13.51 -2.38
CA GLY A 152 -19.46 -12.21 -2.97
C GLY A 152 -18.75 -12.41 -4.31
N ASP A 153 -18.96 -11.49 -5.24
CA ASP A 153 -18.38 -11.56 -6.58
C ASP A 153 -17.69 -10.25 -7.03
N SER A 154 -17.67 -9.26 -6.15
CA SER A 154 -17.18 -7.91 -6.44
C SER A 154 -15.65 -7.84 -6.34
N PRO A 155 -14.91 -7.55 -7.41
CA PRO A 155 -13.48 -7.27 -7.29
C PRO A 155 -13.25 -5.94 -6.57
N ILE A 156 -12.10 -5.85 -5.89
CA ILE A 156 -11.68 -4.63 -5.19
C ILE A 156 -10.39 -4.12 -5.83
N LYS A 157 -10.42 -2.89 -6.35
CA LYS A 157 -9.25 -2.20 -6.87
C LYS A 157 -8.65 -1.34 -5.77
N LEU A 158 -7.36 -1.49 -5.55
CA LEU A 158 -6.59 -0.72 -4.57
C LEU A 158 -5.54 0.12 -5.26
N SER A 159 -5.38 1.36 -4.80
CA SER A 159 -4.25 2.23 -5.13
C SER A 159 -3.61 2.66 -3.83
N VAL A 160 -2.36 2.29 -3.62
CA VAL A 160 -1.61 2.57 -2.39
C VAL A 160 -0.40 3.42 -2.72
N LEU A 161 -0.30 4.59 -2.12
CA LEU A 161 0.90 5.43 -2.14
C LEU A 161 1.73 5.15 -0.90
N TYR A 162 3.01 4.82 -1.08
CA TYR A 162 3.91 4.47 0.00
C TYR A 162 5.35 4.87 -0.28
N ARG A 163 6.18 4.79 0.72
CA ARG A 163 7.65 4.90 0.59
C ARG A 163 8.32 3.80 1.40
N ILE A 164 9.53 3.45 1.01
CA ILE A 164 10.40 2.60 1.80
C ILE A 164 11.37 3.51 2.57
N VAL A 165 11.44 3.31 3.87
CA VAL A 165 12.31 4.09 4.78
C VAL A 165 13.39 3.17 5.33
N ASN A 166 14.66 3.60 5.23
CA ASN A 166 15.79 2.89 5.79
C ASN A 166 16.11 3.46 7.19
N PHE A 167 16.36 2.57 8.13
CA PHE A 167 16.78 2.90 9.50
C PHE A 167 18.11 2.20 9.81
N THR A 168 19.09 2.42 8.93
CA THR A 168 20.46 1.93 9.12
C THR A 168 21.37 3.06 9.60
#